data_d84bd85289830eeee8605e34b48376a5
#
_entry.id   d84bd85289830eeee8605e34b48376a5
#
_cell.length_a   1.000
_cell.length_b   1.000
_cell.length_c   1.000
_cell.angle_alpha   90.00
_cell.angle_beta   90.00
_cell.angle_gamma   90.00
#
_symmetry.space_group_name_H-M   'P 1'
#
loop_
_entity.id
_entity.type
_entity.pdbx_description
1 polymer ?
#
loop_
_entity_poly.entity_id
_entity_poly.type
_entity_poly.pdbx_seq_one_letter_code
_entity_poly.pdbx_strand_id
1 'polypeptide(L)'
;MRPGTYVWTPLAGRDDLLWLKYWWGPGSANALAFRQANDDWAVISPPSGAPASVFDALAARGRITSLIAPNGFHYLGQAAWRARFPEAQGFAPAGALPRLAAKAPGIDFHRLEDHPDRFAPARILIPNGMKTPDAMIALPLDGEWLWWLGDQYANIGKADASLPLRLLSRLLTGGPGYHCNCRPEMVYVEDRATWARDLARGFRQYPPRLVLCAHGAPVTSEAGRRTLASLREVAGAV
;
A
#
# COMPACT_ATOMS: atom_id res chain seq x y z
N MET A 1 18.83 -5.16 -13.64
CA MET A 1 17.52 -4.60 -13.20
C MET A 1 16.45 -5.18 -14.10
N ARG A 2 15.29 -5.64 -13.56
CA ARG A 2 14.21 -6.15 -14.42
C ARG A 2 13.52 -4.97 -15.11
N PRO A 3 13.14 -5.08 -16.40
CA PRO A 3 12.49 -3.97 -17.13
C PRO A 3 11.21 -3.49 -16.43
N GLY A 4 10.96 -2.17 -16.44
CA GLY A 4 9.77 -1.55 -15.87
C GLY A 4 9.74 -1.45 -14.34
N THR A 5 10.87 -1.73 -13.65
CA THR A 5 11.01 -1.52 -12.21
C THR A 5 11.83 -0.26 -11.89
N TYR A 6 11.61 0.30 -10.69
CA TYR A 6 12.33 1.47 -10.20
C TYR A 6 12.18 2.73 -11.09
N VAL A 7 11.00 2.92 -11.67
CA VAL A 7 10.65 4.12 -12.42
C VAL A 7 9.33 4.68 -11.90
N TRP A 8 9.33 5.92 -11.44
CA TRP A 8 8.11 6.63 -11.08
C TRP A 8 7.26 6.87 -12.32
N THR A 9 6.04 6.37 -12.30
CA THR A 9 5.09 6.47 -13.40
C THR A 9 3.84 7.20 -12.92
N PRO A 10 3.37 8.24 -13.63
CA PRO A 10 2.09 8.88 -13.35
C PRO A 10 0.96 7.85 -13.33
N LEU A 11 0.14 7.88 -12.27
CA LEU A 11 -1.00 6.99 -12.13
C LEU A 11 -2.27 7.73 -12.59
N ALA A 12 -3.03 7.10 -13.47
CA ALA A 12 -4.19 7.71 -14.12
C ALA A 12 -3.90 9.04 -14.84
N GLY A 13 -2.68 9.22 -15.35
CA GLY A 13 -2.27 10.44 -16.06
C GLY A 13 -1.97 11.65 -15.15
N ARG A 14 -1.91 11.45 -13.83
CA ARG A 14 -1.71 12.52 -12.85
C ARG A 14 -0.26 12.64 -12.42
N ASP A 15 0.29 13.86 -12.47
CA ASP A 15 1.67 14.16 -12.07
C ASP A 15 1.86 14.33 -10.56
N ASP A 16 0.78 14.50 -9.82
CA ASP A 16 0.74 14.57 -8.36
C ASP A 16 0.51 13.21 -7.69
N LEU A 17 0.43 12.13 -8.49
CA LEU A 17 0.16 10.77 -8.05
C LEU A 17 1.02 9.80 -8.85
N LEU A 18 2.05 9.24 -8.22
CA LEU A 18 3.06 8.43 -8.89
C LEU A 18 3.12 7.06 -8.25
N TRP A 19 3.22 6.02 -9.06
CA TRP A 19 3.48 4.68 -8.58
C TRP A 19 4.80 4.14 -9.14
N LEU A 20 5.40 3.20 -8.41
CA LEU A 20 6.65 2.57 -8.78
C LEU A 20 6.62 1.10 -8.37
N LYS A 21 7.04 0.21 -9.26
CA LYS A 21 7.25 -1.20 -8.95
C LYS A 21 8.70 -1.46 -8.60
N TYR A 22 8.94 -2.23 -7.53
CA TYR A 22 10.29 -2.64 -7.11
C TYR A 22 10.34 -4.12 -6.74
N TRP A 23 11.56 -4.67 -6.59
CA TRP A 23 11.76 -6.03 -6.13
C TRP A 23 12.28 -6.06 -4.71
N TRP A 24 11.66 -6.90 -3.88
CA TRP A 24 12.06 -7.08 -2.48
C TRP A 24 12.72 -8.46 -2.22
N GLY A 25 12.96 -9.28 -3.27
CA GLY A 25 13.52 -10.63 -3.22
C GLY A 25 12.75 -11.56 -4.14
N PRO A 26 11.87 -12.45 -3.65
CA PRO A 26 11.16 -13.42 -4.48
C PRO A 26 10.02 -12.82 -5.32
N GLY A 27 9.59 -11.60 -5.00
CA GLY A 27 8.48 -10.94 -5.66
C GLY A 27 8.67 -9.44 -5.85
N SER A 28 7.74 -8.83 -6.60
CA SER A 28 7.63 -7.40 -6.74
C SER A 28 6.69 -6.82 -5.68
N ALA A 29 6.94 -5.55 -5.34
CA ALA A 29 6.03 -4.74 -4.57
C ALA A 29 5.87 -3.37 -5.24
N ASN A 30 4.87 -2.64 -4.82
CA ASN A 30 4.59 -1.29 -5.28
C ASN A 30 4.93 -0.28 -4.19
N ALA A 31 5.31 0.92 -4.62
CA ALA A 31 5.30 2.14 -3.84
C ALA A 31 4.35 3.14 -4.48
N LEU A 32 3.74 3.99 -3.68
CA LEU A 32 2.88 5.07 -4.15
C LEU A 32 3.40 6.38 -3.55
N ALA A 33 3.64 7.39 -4.37
CA ALA A 33 3.93 8.74 -3.93
C ALA A 33 2.78 9.66 -4.32
N PHE A 34 2.38 10.52 -3.42
CA PHE A 34 1.33 11.49 -3.67
C PHE A 34 1.67 12.86 -3.09
N ARG A 35 1.17 13.91 -3.73
CA ARG A 35 1.32 15.28 -3.28
C ARG A 35 0.30 15.57 -2.19
N GLN A 36 0.78 16.07 -1.06
CA GLN A 36 -0.03 16.52 0.06
C GLN A 36 -0.59 17.93 -0.20
N ALA A 37 -1.55 18.37 0.61
CA ALA A 37 -2.18 19.69 0.46
C ALA A 37 -1.20 20.88 0.62
N ASN A 38 -0.07 20.65 1.29
CA ASN A 38 1.01 21.64 1.46
C ASN A 38 2.09 21.58 0.36
N ASP A 39 1.79 20.90 -0.75
CA ASP A 39 2.71 20.66 -1.88
C ASP A 39 3.92 19.75 -1.60
N ASP A 40 4.08 19.24 -0.40
CA ASP A 40 5.08 18.23 -0.08
C ASP A 40 4.65 16.82 -0.58
N TRP A 41 5.59 15.90 -0.63
CA TRP A 41 5.35 14.53 -1.05
C TRP A 41 5.32 13.56 0.14
N ALA A 42 4.35 12.66 0.11
CA ALA A 42 4.32 11.46 0.94
C ALA A 42 4.59 10.22 0.10
N VAL A 43 5.33 9.24 0.66
CA VAL A 43 5.65 7.97 0.00
C VAL A 43 5.12 6.82 0.84
N ILE A 44 4.19 6.05 0.29
CA ILE A 44 3.67 4.81 0.87
C ILE A 44 4.56 3.66 0.41
N SER A 45 4.96 2.79 1.34
CA SER A 45 5.83 1.64 1.05
C SER A 45 7.13 2.05 0.32
N PRO A 46 8.00 2.87 0.94
CA PRO A 46 9.24 3.32 0.33
C PRO A 46 10.03 2.14 -0.25
N PRO A 47 10.40 2.17 -1.57
CA PRO A 47 11.01 1.03 -2.23
C PRO A 47 12.39 0.69 -1.67
N SER A 48 12.60 -0.60 -1.40
CA SER A 48 13.91 -1.13 -1.04
C SER A 48 14.82 -1.28 -2.26
N GLY A 49 16.14 -1.14 -2.07
CA GLY A 49 17.13 -1.30 -3.14
C GLY A 49 16.99 -0.27 -4.28
N ALA A 50 16.37 0.87 -4.00
CA ALA A 50 16.16 1.92 -4.98
C ALA A 50 17.51 2.53 -5.41
N PRO A 51 17.79 2.65 -6.72
CA PRO A 51 18.95 3.39 -7.22
C PRO A 51 18.78 4.90 -6.97
N ALA A 52 19.89 5.64 -6.99
CA ALA A 52 19.89 7.09 -6.77
C ALA A 52 18.88 7.83 -7.65
N SER A 53 18.74 7.43 -8.89
CA SER A 53 17.80 8.03 -9.85
C SER A 53 16.33 8.01 -9.39
N VAL A 54 15.92 7.07 -8.54
CA VAL A 54 14.56 7.01 -7.99
C VAL A 54 14.33 8.12 -6.98
N PHE A 55 15.30 8.36 -6.11
CA PHE A 55 15.25 9.44 -5.13
C PHE A 55 15.29 10.80 -5.82
N ASP A 56 16.23 10.96 -6.79
CA ASP A 56 16.44 12.20 -7.51
C ASP A 56 15.22 12.59 -8.35
N ALA A 57 14.60 11.61 -9.03
CA ALA A 57 13.40 11.84 -9.82
C ALA A 57 12.19 12.31 -8.99
N LEU A 58 12.05 11.84 -7.75
CA LEU A 58 10.99 12.32 -6.86
C LEU A 58 11.36 13.66 -6.22
N ALA A 59 12.63 13.82 -5.80
CA ALA A 59 13.15 15.07 -5.22
C ALA A 59 13.03 16.26 -6.19
N ALA A 60 13.21 16.01 -7.48
CA ALA A 60 13.03 17.04 -8.52
C ALA A 60 11.58 17.56 -8.63
N ARG A 61 10.61 16.85 -8.03
CA ARG A 61 9.19 17.22 -8.05
C ARG A 61 8.75 17.97 -6.78
N GLY A 62 9.56 17.97 -5.71
CA GLY A 62 9.27 18.65 -4.46
C GLY A 62 9.87 17.97 -3.24
N ARG A 63 9.61 18.52 -2.07
CA ARG A 63 10.10 17.99 -0.80
C ARG A 63 9.39 16.72 -0.41
N ILE A 64 10.14 15.71 0.03
CA ILE A 64 9.59 14.49 0.61
C ILE A 64 9.61 14.66 2.14
N THR A 65 8.44 14.71 2.76
CA THR A 65 8.31 14.97 4.21
C THR A 65 7.65 13.82 4.97
N SER A 66 7.09 12.84 4.28
CA SER A 66 6.37 11.73 4.92
C SER A 66 6.70 10.39 4.26
N LEU A 67 7.12 9.41 5.07
CA LEU A 67 7.39 8.03 4.66
C LEU A 67 6.45 7.10 5.42
N ILE A 68 5.52 6.46 4.73
CA ILE A 68 4.47 5.64 5.34
C ILE A 68 4.83 4.16 5.19
N ALA A 69 4.98 3.46 6.33
CA ALA A 69 4.94 2.01 6.38
C ALA A 69 3.48 1.60 6.62
N PRO A 70 2.72 1.15 5.60
CA PRO A 70 1.30 0.88 5.76
C PRO A 70 1.03 -0.26 6.75
N ASN A 71 1.99 -1.14 6.97
CA ASN A 71 1.97 -2.21 7.96
C ASN A 71 3.38 -2.59 8.43
N GLY A 72 3.48 -3.55 9.32
CA GLY A 72 4.75 -4.00 9.91
C GLY A 72 5.69 -4.76 8.97
N PHE A 73 5.32 -5.02 7.71
CA PHE A 73 6.15 -5.69 6.70
C PHE A 73 6.83 -4.73 5.74
N HIS A 74 6.35 -3.48 5.64
CA HIS A 74 6.86 -2.46 4.71
C HIS A 74 8.00 -1.60 5.30
N TYR A 75 9.01 -2.25 5.87
CA TYR A 75 10.16 -1.60 6.54
C TYR A 75 11.44 -1.55 5.70
N LEU A 76 11.59 -2.39 4.67
CA LEU A 76 12.88 -2.61 4.00
C LEU A 76 13.47 -1.36 3.32
N GLY A 77 12.64 -0.44 2.83
CA GLY A 77 13.10 0.80 2.20
C GLY A 77 13.36 1.95 3.19
N GLN A 78 12.79 1.87 4.40
CA GLN A 78 12.72 3.01 5.32
C GLN A 78 14.09 3.63 5.64
N ALA A 79 15.10 2.82 5.95
CA ALA A 79 16.42 3.30 6.32
C ALA A 79 17.09 4.11 5.19
N ALA A 80 17.07 3.58 3.97
CA ALA A 80 17.68 4.24 2.81
C ALA A 80 16.97 5.55 2.46
N TRP A 81 15.63 5.56 2.56
CA TRP A 81 14.82 6.77 2.30
C TRP A 81 15.04 7.83 3.38
N ARG A 82 15.10 7.45 4.65
CA ARG A 82 15.42 8.38 5.75
C ARG A 82 16.84 8.94 5.64
N ALA A 83 17.80 8.12 5.26
CA ALA A 83 19.17 8.59 5.02
C ALA A 83 19.25 9.62 3.87
N ARG A 84 18.47 9.42 2.80
CA ARG A 84 18.42 10.34 1.66
C ARG A 84 17.60 11.60 1.93
N PHE A 85 16.56 11.50 2.75
CA PHE A 85 15.64 12.57 3.11
C PHE A 85 15.52 12.67 4.64
N PRO A 86 16.53 13.24 5.33
CA PRO A 86 16.58 13.26 6.81
C PRO A 86 15.43 14.05 7.45
N GLU A 87 14.86 15.01 6.72
CA GLU A 87 13.69 15.78 7.17
C GLU A 87 12.37 15.01 7.07
N ALA A 88 12.35 13.89 6.33
CA ALA A 88 11.14 13.09 6.19
C ALA A 88 10.84 12.30 7.47
N GLN A 89 9.62 12.38 7.95
CA GLN A 89 9.16 11.63 9.13
C GLN A 89 8.55 10.29 8.72
N GLY A 90 8.77 9.27 9.54
CA GLY A 90 8.17 7.94 9.38
C GLY A 90 6.80 7.86 10.03
N PHE A 91 5.84 7.20 9.38
CA PHE A 91 4.49 6.98 9.91
C PHE A 91 4.07 5.53 9.70
N ALA A 92 3.36 4.97 10.68
CA ALA A 92 2.82 3.62 10.60
C ALA A 92 1.58 3.47 11.52
N PRO A 93 0.69 2.50 11.26
CA PRO A 93 -0.37 2.14 12.18
C PRO A 93 0.20 1.79 13.56
N ALA A 94 -0.47 2.22 14.63
CA ALA A 94 -0.03 1.97 16.01
C ALA A 94 0.31 0.49 16.26
N GLY A 95 -0.54 -0.42 15.81
CA GLY A 95 -0.32 -1.86 15.99
C GLY A 95 0.81 -2.46 15.13
N ALA A 96 1.36 -1.72 14.16
CA ALA A 96 2.54 -2.13 13.40
C ALA A 96 3.86 -1.76 14.09
N LEU A 97 3.84 -0.79 15.02
CA LEU A 97 5.04 -0.23 15.64
C LEU A 97 5.93 -1.27 16.36
N PRO A 98 5.40 -2.24 17.13
CA PRO A 98 6.26 -3.22 17.80
C PRO A 98 7.09 -4.05 16.81
N ARG A 99 6.50 -4.43 15.67
CA ARG A 99 7.22 -5.16 14.63
C ARG A 99 8.23 -4.27 13.91
N LEU A 100 7.88 -3.03 13.62
CA LEU A 100 8.78 -2.07 12.98
C LEU A 100 9.97 -1.77 13.86
N ALA A 101 9.80 -1.56 15.16
CA ALA A 101 10.89 -1.36 16.10
C ALA A 101 11.87 -2.55 16.12
N ALA A 102 11.36 -3.78 16.02
CA ALA A 102 12.18 -4.98 15.98
C ALA A 102 12.90 -5.19 14.62
N LYS A 103 12.30 -4.76 13.50
CA LYS A 103 12.80 -5.04 12.13
C LYS A 103 13.53 -3.88 11.48
N ALA A 104 13.31 -2.66 11.94
CA ALA A 104 13.96 -1.43 11.50
C ALA A 104 14.47 -0.64 12.72
N PRO A 105 15.39 -1.20 13.53
CA PRO A 105 15.89 -0.54 14.74
C PRO A 105 16.54 0.80 14.37
N GLY A 106 16.34 1.81 15.23
CA GLY A 106 16.86 3.16 15.02
C GLY A 106 16.05 4.03 14.05
N ILE A 107 14.89 3.53 13.58
CA ILE A 107 13.93 4.33 12.79
C ILE A 107 12.71 4.60 13.65
N ASP A 108 12.47 5.89 13.93
CA ASP A 108 11.27 6.31 14.65
C ASP A 108 10.08 6.43 13.71
N PHE A 109 8.93 5.93 14.16
CA PHE A 109 7.66 6.04 13.48
C PHE A 109 6.64 6.73 14.38
N HIS A 110 5.97 7.73 13.84
CA HIS A 110 4.78 8.32 14.44
C HIS A 110 3.56 7.44 14.14
N ARG A 111 2.60 7.46 15.05
CA ARG A 111 1.32 6.77 14.83
C ARG A 111 0.54 7.49 13.74
N LEU A 112 0.15 6.75 12.73
CA LEU A 112 -0.55 7.29 11.56
C LEU A 112 -1.91 7.89 11.95
N GLU A 113 -2.57 7.28 12.93
CA GLU A 113 -3.88 7.67 13.46
C GLU A 113 -3.87 9.04 14.16
N ASP A 114 -2.72 9.45 14.69
CA ASP A 114 -2.60 10.71 15.43
C ASP A 114 -2.43 11.92 14.49
N HIS A 115 -2.28 11.69 13.18
CA HIS A 115 -1.99 12.74 12.20
C HIS A 115 -2.91 12.70 10.96
N PRO A 116 -4.26 12.63 11.13
CA PRO A 116 -5.18 12.43 10.00
C PRO A 116 -5.12 13.54 8.94
N ASP A 117 -4.93 14.79 9.36
CA ASP A 117 -4.93 15.95 8.47
C ASP A 117 -3.60 16.16 7.73
N ARG A 118 -2.51 15.58 8.25
CA ARG A 118 -1.18 15.69 7.65
C ARG A 118 -1.16 15.18 6.21
N PHE A 119 -1.93 14.15 5.93
CA PHE A 119 -1.93 13.46 4.64
C PHE A 119 -3.01 13.95 3.68
N ALA A 120 -3.70 15.05 4.01
CA ALA A 120 -4.67 15.61 3.07
C ALA A 120 -4.02 15.81 1.68
N PRO A 121 -4.75 15.48 0.58
CA PRO A 121 -6.18 15.14 0.53
C PRO A 121 -6.49 13.63 0.78
N ALA A 122 -5.50 12.82 1.12
CA ALA A 122 -5.70 11.40 1.41
C ALA A 122 -6.62 11.16 2.61
N ARG A 123 -7.33 10.03 2.58
CA ARG A 123 -8.12 9.51 3.71
C ARG A 123 -7.54 8.18 4.14
N ILE A 124 -7.25 8.03 5.41
CA ILE A 124 -6.63 6.84 5.98
C ILE A 124 -7.70 6.03 6.69
N LEU A 125 -7.76 4.74 6.38
CA LEU A 125 -8.62 3.77 7.04
C LEU A 125 -7.75 2.63 7.56
N ILE A 126 -7.83 2.35 8.85
CA ILE A 126 -7.27 1.16 9.47
C ILE A 126 -8.45 0.33 9.96
N PRO A 127 -8.88 -0.69 9.22
CA PRO A 127 -10.06 -1.48 9.57
C PRO A 127 -9.86 -2.21 10.89
N ASN A 128 -10.92 -2.28 11.70
CA ASN A 128 -10.94 -3.17 12.86
C ASN A 128 -10.98 -4.65 12.41
N GLY A 129 -10.75 -5.58 13.35
CA GLY A 129 -10.75 -7.02 13.05
C GLY A 129 -9.48 -7.51 12.38
N MET A 130 -8.42 -6.72 12.37
CA MET A 130 -7.12 -7.09 11.83
C MET A 130 -6.20 -7.60 12.93
N LYS A 131 -5.60 -8.76 12.70
CA LYS A 131 -4.51 -9.29 13.55
C LYS A 131 -3.22 -8.50 13.34
N THR A 132 -2.94 -8.13 12.09
CA THR A 132 -1.80 -7.29 11.71
C THR A 132 -2.36 -6.03 11.05
N PRO A 133 -2.38 -4.88 11.74
CA PRO A 133 -2.93 -3.65 11.21
C PRO A 133 -2.24 -3.24 9.89
N ASP A 134 -3.06 -2.91 8.90
CA ASP A 134 -2.64 -2.43 7.59
C ASP A 134 -3.44 -1.17 7.24
N ALA A 135 -2.74 -0.07 6.98
CA ALA A 135 -3.39 1.18 6.59
C ALA A 135 -3.79 1.13 5.12
N MET A 136 -5.07 1.31 4.89
CA MET A 136 -5.63 1.54 3.57
C MET A 136 -5.77 3.03 3.35
N ILE A 137 -5.41 3.51 2.17
CA ILE A 137 -5.34 4.95 1.90
C ILE A 137 -6.13 5.25 0.64
N ALA A 138 -7.15 6.11 0.77
CA ALA A 138 -7.93 6.60 -0.35
C ALA A 138 -7.45 7.99 -0.76
N LEU A 139 -7.22 8.19 -2.05
CA LEU A 139 -6.78 9.45 -2.66
C LEU A 139 -7.82 9.90 -3.70
N PRO A 140 -8.20 11.19 -3.73
CA PRO A 140 -9.14 11.70 -4.72
C PRO A 140 -8.65 11.48 -6.16
N LEU A 141 -9.52 11.01 -7.04
CA LEU A 141 -9.24 10.74 -8.44
C LEU A 141 -10.45 11.08 -9.32
N ASP A 142 -10.48 12.28 -9.90
CA ASP A 142 -11.49 12.74 -10.86
C ASP A 142 -12.96 12.48 -10.41
N GLY A 143 -13.31 12.90 -9.19
CA GLY A 143 -14.64 12.72 -8.63
C GLY A 143 -14.90 11.38 -7.96
N GLU A 144 -13.99 10.42 -8.10
CA GLU A 144 -13.97 9.12 -7.43
C GLU A 144 -12.67 8.96 -6.64
N TRP A 145 -12.24 7.72 -6.34
CA TRP A 145 -11.09 7.47 -5.48
C TRP A 145 -10.15 6.41 -6.01
N LEU A 146 -8.85 6.67 -5.86
CA LEU A 146 -7.83 5.64 -5.88
C LEU A 146 -7.70 5.06 -4.47
N TRP A 147 -7.62 3.75 -4.34
CA TRP A 147 -7.33 3.08 -3.09
C TRP A 147 -5.99 2.35 -3.12
N TRP A 148 -5.16 2.62 -2.13
CA TRP A 148 -4.09 1.74 -1.71
C TRP A 148 -4.68 0.72 -0.72
N LEU A 149 -4.64 -0.57 -1.06
CA LEU A 149 -5.21 -1.65 -0.23
C LEU A 149 -4.15 -2.50 0.48
N GLY A 150 -2.88 -2.08 0.49
CA GLY A 150 -1.81 -2.78 1.20
C GLY A 150 -1.66 -4.25 0.79
N ASP A 151 -1.38 -5.10 1.78
CA ASP A 151 -1.26 -6.55 1.64
C ASP A 151 -2.59 -7.28 1.76
N GLN A 152 -3.69 -6.57 2.09
CA GLN A 152 -5.02 -7.17 2.21
C GLN A 152 -5.56 -7.66 0.87
N TYR A 153 -5.10 -7.04 -0.21
CA TYR A 153 -5.40 -7.40 -1.58
C TYR A 153 -4.12 -7.53 -2.39
N ALA A 154 -4.17 -8.39 -3.39
CA ALA A 154 -3.08 -8.54 -4.35
C ALA A 154 -3.63 -8.67 -5.77
N ASN A 155 -2.85 -8.24 -6.77
CA ASN A 155 -3.14 -8.44 -8.18
C ASN A 155 -1.91 -9.02 -8.88
N ILE A 156 -1.50 -10.20 -8.44
CA ILE A 156 -0.23 -10.82 -8.81
C ILE A 156 -0.34 -11.49 -10.19
N GLY A 157 0.40 -10.95 -11.15
CA GLY A 157 0.60 -11.57 -12.46
C GLY A 157 1.84 -12.46 -12.54
N LYS A 158 2.04 -13.08 -13.71
CA LYS A 158 3.21 -13.96 -13.93
C LYS A 158 4.56 -13.23 -13.78
N ALA A 159 4.60 -11.95 -14.09
CA ALA A 159 5.80 -11.13 -14.02
C ALA A 159 6.12 -10.60 -12.61
N ASP A 160 5.19 -10.73 -11.66
CA ASP A 160 5.30 -10.11 -10.34
C ASP A 160 5.98 -10.99 -9.30
N ALA A 161 6.11 -12.29 -9.54
CA ALA A 161 6.65 -13.23 -8.58
C ALA A 161 7.43 -14.37 -9.24
N SER A 162 8.40 -14.91 -8.53
CA SER A 162 9.10 -16.13 -8.91
C SER A 162 8.15 -17.33 -8.94
N LEU A 163 8.50 -18.38 -9.69
CA LEU A 163 7.65 -19.57 -9.79
C LEU A 163 7.31 -20.20 -8.42
N PRO A 164 8.27 -20.39 -7.49
CA PRO A 164 7.95 -20.91 -6.16
C PRO A 164 6.97 -20.02 -5.40
N LEU A 165 7.15 -18.69 -5.44
CA LEU A 165 6.24 -17.77 -4.76
C LEU A 165 4.84 -17.79 -5.39
N ARG A 166 4.72 -17.94 -6.71
CA ARG A 166 3.43 -18.06 -7.41
C ARG A 166 2.68 -19.33 -7.03
N LEU A 167 3.39 -20.46 -6.91
CA LEU A 167 2.79 -21.71 -6.45
C LEU A 167 2.33 -21.60 -5.00
N LEU A 168 3.15 -21.03 -4.13
CA LEU A 168 2.80 -20.77 -2.74
C LEU A 168 1.60 -19.82 -2.62
N SER A 169 1.60 -18.71 -3.36
CA SER A 169 0.48 -17.78 -3.40
C SER A 169 -0.81 -18.45 -3.87
N ARG A 170 -0.76 -19.31 -4.89
CA ARG A 170 -1.92 -20.05 -5.37
C ARG A 170 -2.52 -20.97 -4.29
N LEU A 171 -1.68 -21.59 -3.48
CA LEU A 171 -2.12 -22.47 -2.39
C LEU A 171 -2.68 -21.67 -1.20
N LEU A 172 -2.01 -20.59 -0.82
CA LEU A 172 -2.31 -19.85 0.41
C LEU A 172 -3.35 -18.73 0.23
N THR A 173 -3.37 -18.06 -0.94
CA THR A 173 -4.16 -16.84 -1.12
C THR A 173 -5.24 -16.93 -2.19
N GLY A 174 -5.24 -17.99 -2.99
CA GLY A 174 -6.17 -18.14 -4.11
C GLY A 174 -5.73 -17.42 -5.40
N GLY A 175 -4.55 -16.76 -5.44
CA GLY A 175 -4.00 -16.13 -6.64
C GLY A 175 -3.74 -17.11 -7.78
N PRO A 176 -3.47 -16.70 -9.01
CA PRO A 176 -3.06 -15.38 -9.50
C PRO A 176 -4.22 -14.43 -9.80
N GLY A 177 -3.90 -13.18 -10.08
CA GLY A 177 -4.84 -12.12 -10.40
C GLY A 177 -5.27 -11.32 -9.18
N TYR A 178 -6.36 -10.57 -9.33
CA TYR A 178 -6.87 -9.72 -8.26
C TYR A 178 -7.74 -10.53 -7.29
N HIS A 179 -7.32 -10.57 -6.03
CA HIS A 179 -7.98 -11.33 -4.97
C HIS A 179 -7.73 -10.69 -3.60
N CYS A 180 -8.58 -11.04 -2.62
CA CYS A 180 -8.37 -10.73 -1.21
C CYS A 180 -7.45 -11.77 -0.56
N ASN A 181 -6.47 -11.30 0.20
CA ASN A 181 -5.57 -12.12 1.01
C ASN A 181 -6.17 -12.46 2.39
N CYS A 182 -7.48 -12.57 2.49
CA CYS A 182 -8.21 -12.61 3.75
C CYS A 182 -8.71 -14.00 4.14
N ARG A 183 -8.04 -15.07 3.72
CA ARG A 183 -8.38 -16.43 4.17
C ARG A 183 -8.12 -16.62 5.67
N PRO A 184 -8.86 -17.51 6.36
CA PRO A 184 -8.81 -17.66 7.83
C PRO A 184 -7.44 -17.96 8.37
N GLU A 185 -6.67 -18.71 7.61
CA GLU A 185 -5.33 -19.16 7.97
C GLU A 185 -4.28 -18.07 7.75
N MET A 186 -4.67 -16.95 7.15
CA MET A 186 -3.75 -15.87 6.79
C MET A 186 -3.54 -14.91 7.96
N VAL A 187 -2.32 -14.40 7.99
CA VAL A 187 -1.68 -13.61 9.06
C VAL A 187 -2.41 -12.30 9.37
N TYR A 188 -3.35 -11.86 8.52
CA TYR A 188 -3.79 -10.47 8.50
C TYR A 188 -5.12 -10.18 9.19
N VAL A 189 -6.12 -11.06 9.09
CA VAL A 189 -7.48 -10.78 9.56
C VAL A 189 -7.90 -11.79 10.62
N GLU A 190 -8.34 -11.30 11.78
CA GLU A 190 -8.83 -12.09 12.91
C GLU A 190 -10.36 -12.16 12.92
N ASP A 191 -11.03 -11.00 12.82
CA ASP A 191 -12.49 -10.88 12.72
C ASP A 191 -12.86 -10.36 11.31
N ARG A 192 -13.23 -11.32 10.44
CA ARG A 192 -13.59 -11.02 9.05
C ARG A 192 -14.84 -10.18 8.90
N ALA A 193 -15.84 -10.41 9.74
CA ALA A 193 -17.11 -9.71 9.64
C ALA A 193 -16.92 -8.22 9.98
N THR A 194 -16.17 -7.93 11.04
CA THR A 194 -15.85 -6.55 11.41
C THR A 194 -14.96 -5.89 10.36
N TRP A 195 -13.91 -6.59 9.92
CA TRP A 195 -13.02 -6.08 8.88
C TRP A 195 -13.77 -5.77 7.56
N ALA A 196 -14.57 -6.70 7.06
CA ALA A 196 -15.31 -6.53 5.82
C ALA A 196 -16.34 -5.40 5.91
N ARG A 197 -17.01 -5.25 7.05
CA ARG A 197 -17.99 -4.18 7.31
C ARG A 197 -17.33 -2.81 7.32
N ASP A 198 -16.17 -2.66 7.98
CA ASP A 198 -15.43 -1.40 8.03
C ASP A 198 -14.92 -1.01 6.65
N LEU A 199 -14.36 -1.96 5.91
CA LEU A 199 -13.87 -1.73 4.57
C LEU A 199 -15.00 -1.40 3.59
N ALA A 200 -16.13 -2.11 3.67
CA ALA A 200 -17.31 -1.80 2.85
C ALA A 200 -17.91 -0.42 3.16
N ARG A 201 -17.81 0.04 4.41
CA ARG A 201 -18.19 1.41 4.80
C ARG A 201 -17.26 2.42 4.13
N GLY A 202 -15.95 2.20 4.18
CA GLY A 202 -14.95 3.04 3.50
C GLY A 202 -15.22 3.14 2.01
N PHE A 203 -15.47 2.02 1.32
CA PHE A 203 -15.74 2.01 -0.13
C PHE A 203 -17.07 2.66 -0.51
N ARG A 204 -18.09 2.66 0.37
CA ARG A 204 -19.31 3.45 0.14
C ARG A 204 -19.08 4.94 0.27
N GLN A 205 -18.25 5.34 1.23
CA GLN A 205 -17.91 6.74 1.47
C GLN A 205 -16.95 7.28 0.40
N TYR A 206 -16.02 6.45 -0.07
CA TYR A 206 -14.97 6.78 -1.03
C TYR A 206 -14.96 5.75 -2.17
N PRO A 207 -15.87 5.82 -3.15
CA PRO A 207 -16.05 4.79 -4.18
C PRO A 207 -14.77 4.56 -4.99
N PRO A 208 -14.24 3.33 -5.03
CA PRO A 208 -12.98 3.05 -5.72
C PRO A 208 -13.15 2.99 -7.25
N ARG A 209 -12.47 3.87 -7.97
CA ARG A 209 -12.28 3.82 -9.42
C ARG A 209 -11.04 3.03 -9.80
N LEU A 210 -9.98 3.17 -9.00
CA LEU A 210 -8.71 2.50 -9.18
C LEU A 210 -8.24 1.90 -7.86
N VAL A 211 -7.69 0.69 -7.92
CA VAL A 211 -7.07 0.03 -6.76
C VAL A 211 -5.62 -0.27 -7.07
N LEU A 212 -4.73 0.10 -6.16
CA LEU A 212 -3.34 -0.29 -6.13
C LEU A 212 -3.09 -1.12 -4.86
N CYS A 213 -2.67 -2.37 -5.06
CA CYS A 213 -2.24 -3.25 -3.97
C CYS A 213 -0.74 -3.10 -3.73
N ALA A 214 -0.26 -3.54 -2.57
CA ALA A 214 1.18 -3.63 -2.33
C ALA A 214 1.87 -4.56 -3.35
N HIS A 215 1.15 -5.53 -3.92
CA HIS A 215 1.69 -6.49 -4.88
C HIS A 215 0.85 -6.59 -6.15
N GLY A 216 1.54 -6.53 -7.30
CA GLY A 216 0.94 -6.71 -8.63
C GLY A 216 0.59 -5.42 -9.36
N ALA A 217 -0.17 -5.52 -10.44
CA ALA A 217 -0.51 -4.38 -11.29
C ALA A 217 -1.70 -3.58 -10.73
N PRO A 218 -1.83 -2.28 -11.03
CA PRO A 218 -3.03 -1.52 -10.72
C PRO A 218 -4.29 -2.16 -11.32
N VAL A 219 -5.40 -2.10 -10.59
CA VAL A 219 -6.72 -2.57 -11.05
C VAL A 219 -7.52 -1.35 -11.49
N THR A 220 -7.71 -1.19 -12.79
CA THR A 220 -8.36 -0.02 -13.41
C THR A 220 -9.78 -0.31 -13.89
N SER A 221 -10.04 -1.54 -14.32
CA SER A 221 -11.37 -1.93 -14.80
C SER A 221 -12.21 -2.47 -13.66
N GLU A 222 -13.39 -1.86 -13.45
CA GLU A 222 -14.40 -2.33 -12.47
C GLU A 222 -13.83 -2.53 -11.06
N ALA A 223 -12.80 -1.75 -10.69
CA ALA A 223 -12.07 -1.92 -9.44
C ALA A 223 -13.00 -1.96 -8.22
N GLY A 224 -13.94 -1.02 -8.12
CA GLY A 224 -14.91 -0.95 -7.03
C GLY A 224 -15.83 -2.18 -6.97
N ARG A 225 -16.41 -2.58 -8.10
CA ARG A 225 -17.30 -3.75 -8.18
C ARG A 225 -16.58 -5.04 -7.80
N ARG A 226 -15.38 -5.25 -8.34
CA ARG A 226 -14.57 -6.45 -8.05
C ARG A 226 -14.15 -6.52 -6.58
N THR A 227 -13.77 -5.38 -5.99
CA THR A 227 -13.39 -5.31 -4.58
C THR A 227 -14.59 -5.58 -3.66
N LEU A 228 -15.76 -4.98 -3.95
CA LEU A 228 -16.98 -5.23 -3.17
C LEU A 228 -17.49 -6.67 -3.32
N ALA A 229 -17.36 -7.28 -4.50
CA ALA A 229 -17.72 -8.68 -4.69
C ALA A 229 -16.83 -9.59 -3.83
N SER A 230 -15.50 -9.39 -3.84
CA SER A 230 -14.57 -10.19 -3.02
C SER A 230 -14.81 -10.02 -1.52
N LEU A 231 -15.24 -8.83 -1.07
CA LEU A 231 -15.62 -8.63 0.34
C LEU A 231 -16.83 -9.47 0.76
N ARG A 232 -17.84 -9.58 -0.12
CA ARG A 232 -19.03 -10.42 0.15
C ARG A 232 -18.65 -11.89 0.28
N GLU A 233 -17.76 -12.38 -0.58
CA GLU A 233 -17.26 -13.75 -0.51
C GLU A 233 -16.52 -14.02 0.81
N VAL A 234 -15.68 -13.07 1.26
CA VAL A 234 -14.91 -13.19 2.51
C VAL A 234 -15.80 -13.12 3.75
N ALA A 235 -16.79 -12.23 3.74
CA ALA A 235 -17.71 -12.06 4.87
C ALA A 235 -18.68 -13.23 5.06
N GLY A 236 -18.73 -14.19 4.12
CA GLY A 236 -19.66 -15.31 4.20
C GLY A 236 -21.10 -14.88 3.97
N ALA A 237 -21.37 -14.18 2.87
CA ALA A 237 -22.71 -13.71 2.49
C ALA A 237 -23.44 -13.02 3.65
N VAL A 238 -23.10 -11.76 3.91
CA VAL A 238 -23.90 -10.84 4.71
C VAL A 238 -24.89 -10.14 3.81
#